data_a995d020aef4e103815eb598d8cb1609
#
_entry.id   a995d020aef4e103815eb598d8cb1609
#
_cell.length_a   1.000
_cell.length_b   1.000
_cell.length_c   1.000
_cell.angle_alpha   90.00
_cell.angle_beta   90.00
_cell.angle_gamma   90.00
#
_symmetry.space_group_name_H-M   'P 1'
#
loop_
_entity.id
_entity.type
_entity.pdbx_description
1 polymer ?
#
loop_
_entity_poly.entity_id
_entity_poly.type
_entity_poly.pdbx_seq_one_letter_code
_entity_poly.pdbx_strand_id
1 'polypeptide(L)'
;MKICLVGPGIMPIPPDGWGALERQMWDRACILGEKGHTGEIINTPDMNEIAKNCLEGDFDVIHIHYDMFYPVVDFLYGKVKCPILFSSHYPYIDQPDWHKKDGYWRVAEWMENNKEKYYNFAVSPKDVEFYKKNGWEEDRLFWLMEGTNDPEFTYNEECEYPGKSIYLGKISPRKKQDIYQDIDSIDFVGKYETGTGFDARRHNYKGEWSREDLCRDLTKYANMVLLSDGENGTSLAIKEALVNGLGVVISKHSASEVDTDKPFVTVIPDDKLKDIEYVTRAVEENRQYSAAHRKEIREYGMETFSLTKLIDKYVQNIEKILQ
;
A
#
# COMPACT_ATOMS: atom_id res chain seq x y z
N MET A 1 -14.88 8.29 18.28
CA MET A 1 -13.92 7.29 18.82
C MET A 1 -12.52 7.88 18.79
N LYS A 2 -11.70 7.52 19.77
CA LYS A 2 -10.27 7.83 19.83
C LYS A 2 -9.46 6.56 19.47
N ILE A 3 -8.81 6.57 18.32
CA ILE A 3 -8.12 5.42 17.73
C ILE A 3 -6.61 5.67 17.82
N CYS A 4 -5.89 4.79 18.51
CA CYS A 4 -4.44 4.80 18.55
C CYS A 4 -3.91 4.05 17.32
N LEU A 5 -3.06 4.69 16.52
CA LEU A 5 -2.36 4.11 15.37
C LEU A 5 -0.88 3.98 15.71
N VAL A 6 -0.38 2.75 15.87
CA VAL A 6 1.02 2.49 16.22
C VAL A 6 1.82 2.19 14.96
N GLY A 7 2.72 3.10 14.59
CA GLY A 7 3.60 3.01 13.43
C GLY A 7 4.95 2.39 13.76
N PRO A 8 5.76 2.07 12.72
CA PRO A 8 7.02 1.32 12.86
C PRO A 8 8.15 2.09 13.55
N GLY A 9 8.05 3.42 13.67
CA GLY A 9 9.13 4.22 14.25
C GLY A 9 10.40 4.32 13.40
N ILE A 10 10.32 3.96 12.12
CA ILE A 10 11.47 3.91 11.20
C ILE A 10 11.65 5.25 10.47
N MET A 11 10.54 5.87 10.09
CA MET A 11 10.49 7.14 9.36
C MET A 11 9.54 8.10 10.07
N PRO A 12 9.66 9.43 9.85
CA PRO A 12 8.68 10.38 10.36
C PRO A 12 7.28 10.11 9.77
N ILE A 13 6.25 10.53 10.48
CA ILE A 13 4.86 10.54 10.00
C ILE A 13 4.35 11.99 10.09
N PRO A 14 3.94 12.64 8.98
CA PRO A 14 4.03 12.12 7.60
C PRO A 14 5.49 11.97 7.13
N PRO A 15 5.76 11.07 6.16
CA PRO A 15 7.09 10.93 5.58
C PRO A 15 7.37 12.08 4.59
N ASP A 16 8.64 12.50 4.53
CA ASP A 16 9.08 13.57 3.60
C ASP A 16 9.03 13.15 2.11
N GLY A 17 9.20 11.85 1.84
CA GLY A 17 9.19 11.28 0.49
C GLY A 17 8.48 9.92 0.44
N TRP A 18 9.21 8.84 0.10
CA TRP A 18 8.66 7.48 0.13
C TRP A 18 8.36 7.04 1.57
N GLY A 19 7.45 6.11 1.75
CA GLY A 19 7.00 5.64 3.06
C GLY A 19 5.51 5.35 3.00
N ALA A 20 5.12 4.26 2.28
CA ALA A 20 3.72 3.97 2.01
C ALA A 20 2.90 3.74 3.29
N LEU A 21 3.46 3.01 4.25
CA LEU A 21 2.79 2.74 5.53
C LEU A 21 2.62 4.02 6.35
N GLU A 22 3.69 4.81 6.47
CA GLU A 22 3.67 6.07 7.20
C GLU A 22 2.69 7.07 6.57
N ARG A 23 2.62 7.10 5.24
CA ARG A 23 1.63 7.90 4.51
C ARG A 23 0.20 7.42 4.79
N GLN A 24 -0.05 6.13 4.70
CA GLN A 24 -1.37 5.55 5.01
C GLN A 24 -1.83 5.87 6.44
N MET A 25 -0.93 5.84 7.40
CA MET A 25 -1.25 6.17 8.78
C MET A 25 -1.60 7.64 8.96
N TRP A 26 -0.80 8.53 8.33
CA TRP A 26 -1.07 9.97 8.36
C TRP A 26 -2.42 10.31 7.71
N ASP A 27 -2.64 9.85 6.49
CA ASP A 27 -3.86 10.13 5.73
C ASP A 27 -5.09 9.58 6.47
N ARG A 28 -4.98 8.37 7.05
CA ARG A 28 -6.03 7.78 7.90
C ARG A 28 -6.33 8.63 9.12
N ALA A 29 -5.31 9.10 9.83
CA ALA A 29 -5.50 9.96 11.01
C ALA A 29 -6.19 11.29 10.65
N CYS A 30 -5.78 11.92 9.55
CA CYS A 30 -6.40 13.16 9.05
C CYS A 30 -7.88 12.95 8.70
N ILE A 31 -8.20 11.94 7.89
CA ILE A 31 -9.57 11.68 7.44
C ILE A 31 -10.46 11.22 8.60
N LEU A 32 -9.94 10.48 9.57
CA LEU A 32 -10.65 10.18 10.82
C LEU A 32 -11.06 11.46 11.54
N GLY A 33 -10.15 12.45 11.62
CA GLY A 33 -10.43 13.77 12.19
C GLY A 33 -11.55 14.51 11.46
N GLU A 34 -11.55 14.50 10.14
CA GLU A 34 -12.62 15.11 9.31
C GLU A 34 -13.99 14.45 9.53
N LYS A 35 -13.99 13.16 9.89
CA LYS A 35 -15.21 12.38 10.17
C LYS A 35 -15.64 12.39 11.64
N GLY A 36 -15.03 13.24 12.48
CA GLY A 36 -15.40 13.40 13.88
C GLY A 36 -14.85 12.33 14.82
N HIS A 37 -13.81 11.61 14.39
CA HIS A 37 -13.01 10.70 15.21
C HIS A 37 -11.65 11.32 15.53
N THR A 38 -10.86 10.69 16.39
CA THR A 38 -9.47 11.09 16.65
C THR A 38 -8.53 9.95 16.28
N GLY A 39 -7.65 10.16 15.31
CA GLY A 39 -6.54 9.27 15.01
C GLY A 39 -5.28 9.79 15.71
N GLU A 40 -4.85 9.14 16.79
CA GLU A 40 -3.61 9.50 17.50
C GLU A 40 -2.48 8.56 17.07
N ILE A 41 -1.37 9.12 16.60
CA ILE A 41 -0.25 8.33 16.08
C ILE A 41 0.84 8.20 17.14
N ILE A 42 1.22 6.97 17.46
CA ILE A 42 2.43 6.63 18.24
C ILE A 42 3.44 6.07 17.25
N ASN A 43 4.56 6.80 17.04
CA ASN A 43 5.56 6.42 16.04
C ASN A 43 6.97 6.46 16.64
N THR A 44 7.34 5.40 17.34
CA THR A 44 8.66 5.22 17.97
C THR A 44 9.11 3.76 17.83
N PRO A 45 10.41 3.46 17.68
CA PRO A 45 10.91 2.08 17.67
C PRO A 45 11.00 1.47 19.06
N ASP A 46 10.82 2.25 20.14
CA ASP A 46 10.90 1.77 21.53
C ASP A 46 9.58 1.15 21.98
N MET A 47 9.54 -0.19 22.06
CA MET A 47 8.37 -0.95 22.48
C MET A 47 7.90 -0.60 23.91
N ASN A 48 8.79 -0.19 24.82
CA ASN A 48 8.41 0.21 26.17
C ASN A 48 7.67 1.55 26.15
N GLU A 49 8.13 2.48 25.30
CA GLU A 49 7.45 3.76 25.09
C GLU A 49 6.08 3.56 24.44
N ILE A 50 5.98 2.69 23.42
CA ILE A 50 4.70 2.32 22.83
C ILE A 50 3.76 1.76 23.89
N ALA A 51 4.21 0.76 24.64
CA ALA A 51 3.39 0.10 25.66
C ALA A 51 2.93 1.09 26.75
N LYS A 52 3.81 2.00 27.19
CA LYS A 52 3.48 3.04 28.15
C LYS A 52 2.40 3.98 27.60
N ASN A 53 2.60 4.51 26.39
CA ASN A 53 1.66 5.44 25.79
C ASN A 53 0.29 4.78 25.53
N CYS A 54 0.27 3.51 25.14
CA CYS A 54 -0.98 2.74 24.99
C CYS A 54 -1.70 2.51 26.32
N LEU A 55 -0.98 2.33 27.44
CA LEU A 55 -1.58 2.14 28.77
C LEU A 55 -2.10 3.46 29.36
N GLU A 56 -1.38 4.56 29.13
CA GLU A 56 -1.72 5.88 29.66
C GLU A 56 -2.78 6.60 28.82
N GLY A 57 -2.93 6.22 27.55
CA GLY A 57 -3.93 6.78 26.64
C GLY A 57 -5.33 6.24 26.93
N ASP A 58 -6.32 7.11 26.83
CA ASP A 58 -7.74 6.73 26.90
C ASP A 58 -8.26 6.47 25.49
N PHE A 59 -7.93 5.29 24.95
CA PHE A 59 -8.26 4.88 23.59
C PHE A 59 -9.48 3.96 23.56
N ASP A 60 -10.34 4.14 22.58
CA ASP A 60 -11.42 3.21 22.26
C ASP A 60 -10.89 1.96 21.57
N VAL A 61 -9.75 2.10 20.83
CA VAL A 61 -9.09 1.00 20.13
C VAL A 61 -7.61 1.31 19.90
N ILE A 62 -6.75 0.27 19.90
CA ILE A 62 -5.33 0.37 19.58
C ILE A 62 -5.09 -0.48 18.32
N HIS A 63 -4.53 0.13 17.26
CA HIS A 63 -4.20 -0.54 16.02
C HIS A 63 -2.69 -0.53 15.77
N ILE A 64 -2.05 -1.69 15.82
CA ILE A 64 -0.61 -1.86 15.62
C ILE A 64 -0.35 -2.25 14.16
N HIS A 65 0.44 -1.44 13.45
CA HIS A 65 0.73 -1.56 12.02
C HIS A 65 2.14 -2.09 11.70
N TYR A 66 2.85 -2.63 12.66
CA TYR A 66 4.20 -3.15 12.43
C TYR A 66 4.40 -4.52 13.08
N ASP A 67 4.72 -5.49 12.25
CA ASP A 67 4.82 -6.91 12.62
C ASP A 67 5.76 -7.19 13.79
N MET A 68 6.89 -6.47 13.85
CA MET A 68 7.88 -6.68 14.92
C MET A 68 7.39 -6.21 16.29
N PHE A 69 6.25 -5.52 16.35
CA PHE A 69 5.64 -5.10 17.62
C PHE A 69 4.63 -6.10 18.18
N TYR A 70 4.63 -7.35 17.70
CA TYR A 70 3.84 -8.42 18.31
C TYR A 70 4.09 -8.59 19.83
N PRO A 71 5.31 -8.36 20.40
CA PRO A 71 5.50 -8.42 21.84
C PRO A 71 4.75 -7.33 22.62
N VAL A 72 4.45 -6.20 21.97
CA VAL A 72 3.62 -5.13 22.56
C VAL A 72 2.18 -5.63 22.73
N VAL A 73 1.65 -6.38 21.77
CA VAL A 73 0.32 -7.03 21.90
C VAL A 73 0.29 -7.94 23.11
N ASP A 74 1.30 -8.80 23.27
CA ASP A 74 1.40 -9.70 24.45
C ASP A 74 1.44 -8.92 25.76
N PHE A 75 2.18 -7.82 25.80
CA PHE A 75 2.28 -7.00 27.00
C PHE A 75 0.98 -6.27 27.32
N LEU A 76 0.25 -5.77 26.31
CA LEU A 76 -0.98 -5.00 26.49
C LEU A 76 -2.20 -5.89 26.78
N TYR A 77 -2.20 -7.12 26.29
CA TYR A 77 -3.32 -8.03 26.44
C TYR A 77 -3.70 -8.23 27.92
N GLY A 78 -4.97 -8.01 28.24
CA GLY A 78 -5.50 -8.06 29.61
C GLY A 78 -5.14 -6.86 30.52
N LYS A 79 -4.34 -5.88 30.02
CA LYS A 79 -3.99 -4.65 30.75
C LYS A 79 -4.73 -3.43 30.21
N VAL A 80 -4.99 -3.37 28.91
CA VAL A 80 -5.87 -2.36 28.31
C VAL A 80 -7.31 -2.87 28.30
N LYS A 81 -8.27 -1.95 28.35
CA LYS A 81 -9.70 -2.28 28.31
C LYS A 81 -10.26 -2.30 26.88
N CYS A 82 -9.56 -1.63 25.96
CA CYS A 82 -9.97 -1.54 24.57
C CYS A 82 -9.44 -2.71 23.73
N PRO A 83 -10.09 -3.07 22.63
CA PRO A 83 -9.60 -4.05 21.68
C PRO A 83 -8.27 -3.63 21.05
N ILE A 84 -7.44 -4.63 20.76
CA ILE A 84 -6.19 -4.47 20.02
C ILE A 84 -6.40 -5.00 18.60
N LEU A 85 -6.12 -4.17 17.61
CA LEU A 85 -6.08 -4.53 16.21
C LEU A 85 -4.61 -4.70 15.78
N PHE A 86 -4.37 -5.62 14.87
CA PHE A 86 -3.02 -5.88 14.37
C PHE A 86 -3.05 -6.08 12.86
N SER A 87 -2.17 -5.39 12.14
CA SER A 87 -2.00 -5.53 10.69
C SER A 87 -0.56 -5.89 10.36
N SER A 88 -0.39 -6.99 9.63
CA SER A 88 0.87 -7.30 8.97
C SER A 88 0.93 -6.64 7.60
N HIS A 89 2.05 -5.97 7.33
CA HIS A 89 2.38 -5.42 6.01
C HIS A 89 3.48 -6.22 5.30
N TYR A 90 3.72 -7.45 5.76
CA TYR A 90 4.70 -8.35 5.16
C TYR A 90 4.22 -8.86 3.78
N PRO A 91 5.01 -8.67 2.71
CA PRO A 91 4.54 -8.92 1.33
C PRO A 91 4.36 -10.40 0.96
N TYR A 92 4.83 -11.32 1.78
CA TYR A 92 4.86 -12.75 1.49
C TYR A 92 4.10 -13.57 2.55
N ILE A 93 3.01 -13.03 3.11
CA ILE A 93 2.17 -13.69 4.13
C ILE A 93 1.70 -15.08 3.65
N ASP A 94 1.28 -15.17 2.40
CA ASP A 94 0.77 -16.39 1.77
C ASP A 94 1.87 -17.35 1.24
N GLN A 95 3.15 -17.05 1.54
CA GLN A 95 4.31 -17.78 1.03
C GLN A 95 5.24 -18.27 2.17
N PRO A 96 4.91 -19.39 2.85
CA PRO A 96 5.66 -19.85 4.03
C PRO A 96 7.16 -20.09 3.82
N ASP A 97 7.59 -20.38 2.59
CA ASP A 97 9.02 -20.55 2.27
C ASP A 97 9.80 -19.24 2.42
N TRP A 98 9.16 -18.09 2.18
CA TRP A 98 9.75 -16.78 2.41
C TRP A 98 9.86 -16.45 3.89
N HIS A 99 8.93 -16.92 4.73
CA HIS A 99 8.99 -16.70 6.17
C HIS A 99 10.31 -17.16 6.78
N LYS A 100 10.85 -18.30 6.30
CA LYS A 100 12.15 -18.81 6.78
C LYS A 100 13.33 -17.99 6.28
N LYS A 101 13.28 -17.53 5.01
CA LYS A 101 14.33 -16.72 4.40
C LYS A 101 14.49 -15.36 5.07
N ASP A 102 13.37 -14.71 5.40
CA ASP A 102 13.34 -13.36 5.94
C ASP A 102 13.33 -13.32 7.47
N GLY A 103 13.29 -14.49 8.13
CA GLY A 103 13.17 -14.57 9.58
C GLY A 103 11.75 -14.27 10.11
N TYR A 104 10.78 -14.09 9.22
CA TYR A 104 9.38 -13.77 9.56
C TYR A 104 8.64 -14.93 10.24
N TRP A 105 9.16 -16.15 10.18
CA TRP A 105 8.53 -17.34 10.74
C TRP A 105 8.12 -17.19 12.21
N ARG A 106 8.87 -16.41 13.01
CA ARG A 106 8.55 -16.14 14.42
C ARG A 106 7.27 -15.33 14.57
N VAL A 107 7.10 -14.32 13.72
CA VAL A 107 5.88 -13.49 13.69
C VAL A 107 4.70 -14.34 13.23
N ALA A 108 4.87 -15.10 12.15
CA ALA A 108 3.83 -15.98 11.63
C ALA A 108 3.36 -17.02 12.68
N GLU A 109 4.29 -17.69 13.36
CA GLU A 109 4.01 -18.62 14.44
C GLU A 109 3.30 -17.94 15.62
N TRP A 110 3.77 -16.73 15.99
CA TRP A 110 3.12 -15.98 17.05
C TRP A 110 1.69 -15.59 16.66
N MET A 111 1.47 -15.10 15.45
CA MET A 111 0.14 -14.74 14.95
C MET A 111 -0.81 -15.94 14.99
N GLU A 112 -0.33 -17.11 14.61
CA GLU A 112 -1.14 -18.33 14.61
C GLU A 112 -1.52 -18.80 16.02
N ASN A 113 -0.61 -18.66 16.99
CA ASN A 113 -0.79 -19.16 18.34
C ASN A 113 -1.44 -18.15 19.32
N ASN A 114 -1.75 -16.93 18.88
CA ASN A 114 -2.26 -15.86 19.75
C ASN A 114 -3.48 -15.14 19.17
N LYS A 115 -4.30 -15.84 18.40
CA LYS A 115 -5.47 -15.28 17.69
C LYS A 115 -6.48 -14.61 18.61
N GLU A 116 -6.56 -15.07 19.86
CA GLU A 116 -7.48 -14.53 20.88
C GLU A 116 -7.05 -13.16 21.42
N LYS A 117 -5.80 -12.74 21.21
CA LYS A 117 -5.26 -11.52 21.80
C LYS A 117 -5.57 -10.25 20.99
N TYR A 118 -5.91 -10.41 19.71
CA TYR A 118 -6.10 -9.27 18.83
C TYR A 118 -7.11 -9.58 17.72
N TYR A 119 -7.58 -8.53 17.05
CA TYR A 119 -8.33 -8.62 15.81
C TYR A 119 -7.39 -8.41 14.64
N ASN A 120 -7.38 -9.34 13.69
CA ASN A 120 -6.49 -9.27 12.53
C ASN A 120 -7.12 -8.42 11.43
N PHE A 121 -6.45 -7.33 11.07
CA PHE A 121 -6.81 -6.46 9.96
C PHE A 121 -5.86 -6.74 8.79
N ALA A 122 -6.17 -7.75 8.02
CA ALA A 122 -5.40 -8.17 6.85
C ALA A 122 -5.47 -7.10 5.74
N VAL A 123 -4.32 -6.77 5.14
CA VAL A 123 -4.20 -5.63 4.22
C VAL A 123 -4.52 -5.96 2.75
N SER A 124 -4.75 -7.23 2.44
CA SER A 124 -5.14 -7.64 1.09
C SER A 124 -6.16 -8.79 1.09
N PRO A 125 -6.96 -8.95 0.01
CA PRO A 125 -7.88 -10.07 -0.13
C PRO A 125 -7.18 -11.43 -0.06
N LYS A 126 -5.97 -11.55 -0.65
CA LYS A 126 -5.19 -12.80 -0.59
C LYS A 126 -4.78 -13.17 0.83
N ASP A 127 -4.45 -12.16 1.65
CA ASP A 127 -4.10 -12.38 3.05
C ASP A 127 -5.34 -12.80 3.86
N VAL A 128 -6.49 -12.19 3.61
CA VAL A 128 -7.77 -12.62 4.23
C VAL A 128 -8.04 -14.10 3.92
N GLU A 129 -7.88 -14.51 2.66
CA GLU A 129 -8.07 -15.92 2.29
C GLU A 129 -7.04 -16.85 2.93
N PHE A 130 -5.77 -16.41 3.01
CA PHE A 130 -4.72 -17.16 3.69
C PHE A 130 -5.06 -17.36 5.17
N TYR A 131 -5.44 -16.30 5.88
CA TYR A 131 -5.80 -16.38 7.30
C TYR A 131 -7.04 -17.24 7.54
N LYS A 132 -8.08 -17.13 6.69
CA LYS A 132 -9.26 -18.04 6.76
C LYS A 132 -8.87 -19.50 6.64
N LYS A 133 -8.01 -19.84 5.68
CA LYS A 133 -7.49 -21.22 5.49
C LYS A 133 -6.68 -21.72 6.69
N ASN A 134 -6.09 -20.81 7.46
CA ASN A 134 -5.34 -21.09 8.69
C ASN A 134 -6.18 -20.95 9.97
N GLY A 135 -7.51 -21.01 9.85
CA GLY A 135 -8.42 -21.13 10.99
C GLY A 135 -8.65 -19.84 11.77
N TRP A 136 -8.58 -18.68 11.08
CA TRP A 136 -9.09 -17.43 11.62
C TRP A 136 -10.60 -17.36 11.51
N GLU A 137 -11.26 -17.01 12.60
CA GLU A 137 -12.70 -16.83 12.68
C GLU A 137 -13.11 -15.49 12.03
N GLU A 138 -14.31 -15.46 11.41
CA GLU A 138 -14.76 -14.30 10.63
C GLU A 138 -15.04 -13.06 11.49
N ASP A 139 -15.35 -13.24 12.78
CA ASP A 139 -15.58 -12.16 13.74
C ASP A 139 -14.27 -11.52 14.25
N ARG A 140 -13.12 -12.15 13.98
CA ARG A 140 -11.79 -11.66 14.37
C ARG A 140 -10.88 -11.32 13.19
N LEU A 141 -11.35 -11.49 11.96
CA LEU A 141 -10.59 -11.25 10.73
C LEU A 141 -11.31 -10.22 9.86
N PHE A 142 -10.67 -9.11 9.62
CA PHE A 142 -11.20 -8.00 8.82
C PHE A 142 -10.25 -7.67 7.68
N TRP A 143 -10.79 -7.19 6.58
CA TRP A 143 -9.97 -6.62 5.53
C TRP A 143 -9.74 -5.12 5.79
N LEU A 144 -8.47 -4.74 6.00
CA LEU A 144 -8.04 -3.35 6.05
C LEU A 144 -7.86 -2.85 4.61
N MET A 145 -8.91 -2.27 4.07
CA MET A 145 -8.82 -1.64 2.75
C MET A 145 -7.93 -0.40 2.84
N GLU A 146 -6.84 -0.42 2.07
CA GLU A 146 -5.96 0.71 1.92
C GLU A 146 -6.35 1.51 0.70
N GLY A 147 -6.29 2.82 0.80
CA GLY A 147 -6.63 3.75 -0.27
C GLY A 147 -5.63 4.88 -0.40
N THR A 148 -5.96 5.87 -1.18
CA THR A 148 -5.16 7.09 -1.30
C THR A 148 -5.98 8.31 -0.92
N ASN A 149 -5.33 9.32 -0.36
CA ASN A 149 -5.93 10.62 -0.05
C ASN A 149 -6.14 11.40 -1.36
N ASP A 150 -7.22 11.06 -2.04
CA ASP A 150 -7.58 11.58 -3.36
C ASP A 150 -7.74 13.10 -3.44
N PRO A 151 -8.20 13.84 -2.40
CA PRO A 151 -8.27 15.30 -2.44
C PRO A 151 -6.92 16.02 -2.62
N GLU A 152 -5.79 15.38 -2.28
CA GLU A 152 -4.47 15.97 -2.48
C GLU A 152 -4.03 16.03 -3.95
N PHE A 153 -4.62 15.20 -4.82
CA PHE A 153 -4.17 15.03 -6.18
C PHE A 153 -4.80 16.01 -7.16
N THR A 154 -3.98 16.63 -7.98
CA THR A 154 -4.44 17.36 -9.16
C THR A 154 -4.87 16.38 -10.24
N TYR A 155 -6.05 16.60 -10.81
CA TYR A 155 -6.53 15.82 -11.94
C TYR A 155 -6.73 16.71 -13.18
N ASN A 156 -6.15 16.28 -14.29
CA ASN A 156 -6.38 16.88 -15.61
C ASN A 156 -7.00 15.82 -16.52
N GLU A 157 -8.08 16.19 -17.19
CA GLU A 157 -8.73 15.30 -18.16
C GLU A 157 -7.85 15.08 -19.41
N GLU A 158 -7.09 16.11 -19.80
CA GLU A 158 -6.13 16.02 -20.88
C GLU A 158 -4.77 15.54 -20.37
N CYS A 159 -4.17 14.59 -21.08
CA CYS A 159 -2.85 14.04 -20.78
C CYS A 159 -1.75 14.92 -21.39
N GLU A 160 -0.90 15.51 -20.56
CA GLU A 160 0.20 16.37 -21.03
C GLU A 160 1.30 15.55 -21.75
N TYR A 161 1.54 14.31 -21.29
CA TYR A 161 2.56 13.42 -21.85
C TYR A 161 1.95 12.12 -22.44
N PRO A 162 1.14 12.21 -23.52
CA PRO A 162 0.43 11.05 -24.06
C PRO A 162 1.35 9.95 -24.61
N GLY A 163 2.60 10.28 -24.91
CA GLY A 163 3.65 9.34 -25.33
C GLY A 163 4.50 8.75 -24.19
N LYS A 164 4.19 9.08 -22.93
CA LYS A 164 4.99 8.68 -21.77
C LYS A 164 4.19 7.86 -20.76
N SER A 165 4.88 6.91 -20.19
CA SER A 165 4.45 6.13 -19.02
C SER A 165 5.34 6.47 -17.81
N ILE A 166 4.84 6.28 -16.60
CA ILE A 166 5.62 6.46 -15.39
C ILE A 166 5.81 5.14 -14.66
N TYR A 167 7.05 4.84 -14.25
CA TYR A 167 7.33 3.77 -13.29
C TYR A 167 7.58 4.39 -11.93
N LEU A 168 6.57 4.35 -11.07
CA LEU A 168 6.58 5.03 -9.77
C LEU A 168 6.92 4.06 -8.64
N GLY A 169 7.98 4.37 -7.90
CA GLY A 169 8.38 3.63 -6.71
C GLY A 169 9.87 3.57 -6.49
N LYS A 170 10.26 3.30 -5.26
CA LYS A 170 11.66 3.12 -4.87
C LYS A 170 12.38 2.19 -5.85
N ILE A 171 13.53 2.62 -6.38
CA ILE A 171 14.34 1.80 -7.28
C ILE A 171 14.99 0.69 -6.47
N SER A 172 14.57 -0.55 -6.68
CA SER A 172 15.01 -1.68 -5.85
C SER A 172 14.99 -3.00 -6.64
N PRO A 173 15.76 -4.02 -6.23
CA PRO A 173 15.78 -5.33 -6.91
C PRO A 173 14.39 -5.98 -7.00
N ARG A 174 13.53 -5.79 -6.01
CA ARG A 174 12.16 -6.31 -5.99
C ARG A 174 11.27 -5.69 -7.07
N LYS A 175 11.47 -4.39 -7.36
CA LYS A 175 10.64 -3.65 -8.33
C LYS A 175 11.16 -3.72 -9.77
N LYS A 176 12.33 -4.33 -10.02
CA LYS A 176 12.81 -4.67 -11.37
C LYS A 176 12.95 -3.52 -12.37
N GLN A 177 13.12 -2.28 -11.93
CA GLN A 177 13.23 -1.14 -12.83
C GLN A 177 14.47 -1.24 -13.75
N ASP A 178 15.53 -1.90 -13.28
CA ASP A 178 16.76 -2.18 -14.05
C ASP A 178 16.50 -2.97 -15.34
N ILE A 179 15.50 -3.86 -15.34
CA ILE A 179 15.14 -4.65 -16.53
C ILE A 179 14.53 -3.76 -17.63
N TYR A 180 13.79 -2.74 -17.25
CA TYR A 180 13.00 -1.93 -18.15
C TYR A 180 13.57 -0.53 -18.43
N GLN A 181 14.73 -0.21 -17.86
CA GLN A 181 15.34 1.13 -17.94
C GLN A 181 15.68 1.60 -19.36
N ASP A 182 15.80 0.66 -20.32
CA ASP A 182 16.08 0.95 -21.71
C ASP A 182 14.83 1.29 -22.56
N ILE A 183 13.64 1.22 -21.95
CA ILE A 183 12.40 1.63 -22.61
C ILE A 183 12.25 3.15 -22.46
N ASP A 184 12.64 3.90 -23.49
CA ASP A 184 12.68 5.38 -23.47
C ASP A 184 11.31 6.05 -23.21
N SER A 185 10.22 5.38 -23.49
CA SER A 185 8.88 5.88 -23.23
C SER A 185 8.45 5.77 -21.77
N ILE A 186 9.25 5.13 -20.90
CA ILE A 186 9.00 5.02 -19.46
C ILE A 186 9.92 5.96 -18.70
N ASP A 187 9.36 6.88 -17.95
CA ASP A 187 10.08 7.69 -16.98
C ASP A 187 10.05 7.02 -15.61
N PHE A 188 11.20 6.95 -14.93
CA PHE A 188 11.37 6.30 -13.63
C PHE A 188 11.45 7.33 -12.52
N VAL A 189 10.56 7.21 -11.53
CA VAL A 189 10.46 8.12 -10.39
C VAL A 189 10.55 7.33 -9.09
N GLY A 190 11.47 7.73 -8.22
CA GLY A 190 11.62 7.16 -6.88
C GLY A 190 13.04 7.17 -6.38
N LYS A 191 13.18 6.99 -5.08
CA LYS A 191 14.47 6.95 -4.41
C LYS A 191 15.33 5.80 -4.95
N TYR A 192 16.54 6.14 -5.39
CA TYR A 192 17.52 5.16 -5.86
C TYR A 192 18.22 4.45 -4.71
N GLU A 193 18.28 3.13 -4.78
CA GLU A 193 19.15 2.30 -3.93
C GLU A 193 20.39 1.82 -4.71
N THR A 194 21.55 1.97 -4.12
CA THR A 194 22.79 1.46 -4.71
C THR A 194 22.77 -0.07 -4.83
N GLY A 195 23.39 -0.60 -5.89
CA GLY A 195 23.50 -2.05 -6.09
C GLY A 195 22.28 -2.70 -6.78
N THR A 196 21.37 -1.90 -7.35
CA THR A 196 20.16 -2.41 -8.02
C THR A 196 20.36 -2.80 -9.48
N GLY A 197 21.52 -2.51 -10.10
CA GLY A 197 21.72 -2.67 -11.56
C GLY A 197 21.12 -1.52 -12.39
N PHE A 198 20.31 -0.66 -11.82
CA PHE A 198 19.71 0.51 -12.48
C PHE A 198 20.76 1.63 -12.66
N ASP A 199 20.83 2.24 -13.85
CA ASP A 199 21.71 3.39 -14.10
C ASP A 199 20.97 4.72 -13.89
N ALA A 200 21.16 5.32 -12.72
CA ALA A 200 20.53 6.59 -12.33
C ALA A 200 21.01 7.82 -13.17
N ARG A 201 21.96 7.66 -14.12
CA ARG A 201 22.38 8.74 -15.02
C ARG A 201 21.55 8.81 -16.29
N ARG A 202 20.64 7.86 -16.49
CA ARG A 202 19.78 7.84 -17.66
C ARG A 202 18.82 9.03 -17.66
N HIS A 203 18.53 9.57 -18.84
CA HIS A 203 17.68 10.74 -19.03
C HIS A 203 16.21 10.52 -18.61
N ASN A 204 15.75 9.26 -18.61
CA ASN A 204 14.42 8.87 -18.18
C ASN A 204 14.31 8.57 -16.68
N TYR A 205 15.40 8.66 -15.90
CA TYR A 205 15.32 8.72 -14.44
C TYR A 205 15.08 10.15 -14.00
N LYS A 206 13.97 10.41 -13.33
CA LYS A 206 13.52 11.73 -12.90
C LYS A 206 13.81 12.04 -11.43
N GLY A 207 14.55 11.16 -10.76
CA GLY A 207 14.86 11.31 -9.35
C GLY A 207 13.70 10.90 -8.42
N GLU A 208 13.83 11.28 -7.18
CA GLU A 208 12.79 11.14 -6.16
C GLU A 208 11.90 12.38 -6.19
N TRP A 209 10.59 12.18 -6.26
CA TRP A 209 9.62 13.25 -6.15
C TRP A 209 9.20 13.47 -4.70
N SER A 210 9.01 14.73 -4.34
CA SER A 210 8.29 15.08 -3.12
C SER A 210 6.81 14.66 -3.23
N ARG A 211 6.09 14.64 -2.11
CA ARG A 211 4.64 14.39 -2.14
C ARG A 211 3.91 15.45 -2.96
N GLU A 212 4.33 16.70 -2.85
CA GLU A 212 3.76 17.82 -3.62
C GLU A 212 3.96 17.61 -5.13
N ASP A 213 5.19 17.25 -5.56
CA ASP A 213 5.47 16.96 -6.97
C ASP A 213 4.64 15.78 -7.48
N LEU A 214 4.52 14.69 -6.68
CA LEU A 214 3.71 13.54 -7.02
C LEU A 214 2.23 13.93 -7.22
N CYS A 215 1.66 14.66 -6.28
CA CYS A 215 0.26 15.06 -6.33
C CYS A 215 -0.04 16.01 -7.49
N ARG A 216 0.92 16.85 -7.87
CA ARG A 216 0.80 17.81 -8.99
C ARG A 216 1.04 17.16 -10.35
N ASP A 217 2.06 16.30 -10.48
CA ASP A 217 2.63 15.92 -11.77
C ASP A 217 2.23 14.51 -12.23
N LEU A 218 1.73 13.64 -11.34
CA LEU A 218 1.32 12.28 -11.72
C LEU A 218 0.28 12.28 -12.85
N THR A 219 -0.68 13.17 -12.78
CA THR A 219 -1.76 13.34 -13.78
C THR A 219 -1.26 13.67 -15.20
N LYS A 220 0.01 14.10 -15.36
CA LYS A 220 0.58 14.43 -16.67
C LYS A 220 0.86 13.23 -17.55
N TYR A 221 1.02 12.05 -16.95
CA TYR A 221 1.32 10.81 -17.64
C TYR A 221 0.04 10.10 -18.11
N ALA A 222 0.19 9.24 -19.12
CA ALA A 222 -0.92 8.49 -19.67
C ALA A 222 -1.23 7.22 -18.85
N ASN A 223 -0.19 6.49 -18.44
CA ASN A 223 -0.33 5.27 -17.64
C ASN A 223 0.88 5.06 -16.71
N MET A 224 0.72 4.13 -15.79
CA MET A 224 1.75 3.72 -14.85
C MET A 224 2.17 2.26 -15.07
N VAL A 225 3.45 1.97 -14.84
CA VAL A 225 4.03 0.63 -14.90
C VAL A 225 4.52 0.23 -13.51
N LEU A 226 4.22 -1.01 -13.08
CA LEU A 226 4.78 -1.62 -11.86
C LEU A 226 4.87 -3.14 -12.01
N LEU A 227 6.04 -3.65 -12.35
CA LEU A 227 6.30 -5.07 -12.63
C LEU A 227 7.16 -5.71 -11.52
N SER A 228 6.69 -5.63 -10.29
CA SER A 228 7.41 -6.09 -9.10
C SER A 228 7.25 -7.60 -8.87
N ASP A 229 8.23 -8.23 -8.18
CA ASP A 229 8.19 -9.66 -7.82
C ASP A 229 7.34 -9.96 -6.59
N GLY A 230 6.90 -8.96 -5.85
CA GLY A 230 6.09 -9.15 -4.65
C GLY A 230 5.56 -7.83 -4.12
N GLU A 231 4.28 -7.82 -3.82
CA GLU A 231 3.59 -6.71 -3.15
C GLU A 231 2.63 -7.28 -2.12
N ASN A 232 2.42 -6.56 -1.04
CA ASN A 232 1.33 -6.87 -0.12
C ASN A 232 0.07 -6.16 -0.60
N GLY A 233 -0.77 -6.87 -1.33
CA GLY A 233 -1.92 -6.27 -2.00
C GLY A 233 -1.53 -5.44 -3.24
N THR A 234 -2.39 -4.53 -3.62
CA THR A 234 -2.13 -3.54 -4.67
C THR A 234 -1.37 -2.36 -4.08
N SER A 235 -0.20 -2.04 -4.64
CA SER A 235 0.64 -0.98 -4.09
C SER A 235 -0.05 0.39 -4.10
N LEU A 236 0.30 1.25 -3.14
CA LEU A 236 -0.25 2.61 -3.05
C LEU A 236 -0.06 3.39 -4.36
N ALA A 237 1.08 3.24 -5.02
CA ALA A 237 1.37 3.91 -6.29
C ALA A 237 0.36 3.55 -7.40
N ILE A 238 -0.12 2.30 -7.46
CA ILE A 238 -1.17 1.88 -8.41
C ILE A 238 -2.50 2.55 -8.07
N LYS A 239 -2.86 2.59 -6.80
CA LYS A 239 -4.07 3.26 -6.32
C LYS A 239 -4.03 4.76 -6.65
N GLU A 240 -2.89 5.39 -6.40
CA GLU A 240 -2.62 6.79 -6.78
C GLU A 240 -2.74 7.03 -8.28
N ALA A 241 -2.20 6.13 -9.11
CA ALA A 241 -2.33 6.24 -10.56
C ALA A 241 -3.80 6.17 -11.02
N LEU A 242 -4.56 5.18 -10.53
CA LEU A 242 -5.97 5.00 -10.92
C LEU A 242 -6.85 6.18 -10.50
N VAL A 243 -6.68 6.73 -9.29
CA VAL A 243 -7.45 7.92 -8.87
C VAL A 243 -7.05 9.19 -9.63
N ASN A 244 -5.90 9.17 -10.31
CA ASN A 244 -5.46 10.24 -11.20
C ASN A 244 -5.81 10.00 -12.68
N GLY A 245 -6.59 8.96 -12.98
CA GLY A 245 -7.02 8.66 -14.34
C GLY A 245 -5.94 8.05 -15.21
N LEU A 246 -4.91 7.43 -14.61
CA LEU A 246 -3.88 6.68 -15.33
C LEU A 246 -4.26 5.20 -15.34
N GLY A 247 -4.20 4.56 -16.51
CA GLY A 247 -4.23 3.10 -16.57
C GLY A 247 -2.97 2.48 -16.01
N VAL A 248 -2.96 1.16 -15.82
CA VAL A 248 -1.86 0.47 -15.15
C VAL A 248 -1.41 -0.77 -15.91
N VAL A 249 -0.10 -0.96 -15.99
CA VAL A 249 0.56 -2.19 -16.48
C VAL A 249 1.32 -2.79 -15.31
N ILE A 250 0.88 -3.95 -14.85
CA ILE A 250 1.30 -4.52 -13.57
C ILE A 250 1.67 -5.99 -13.67
N SER A 251 2.46 -6.48 -12.71
CA SER A 251 2.63 -7.92 -12.50
C SER A 251 1.43 -8.50 -11.72
N LYS A 252 1.23 -9.81 -11.77
CA LYS A 252 0.18 -10.50 -11.01
C LYS A 252 0.25 -10.25 -9.50
N HIS A 253 1.47 -10.02 -8.97
CA HIS A 253 1.68 -9.76 -7.55
C HIS A 253 1.05 -8.44 -7.06
N SER A 254 0.79 -7.52 -7.99
CA SER A 254 0.20 -6.22 -7.71
C SER A 254 -1.29 -6.12 -8.06
N ALA A 255 -1.91 -7.22 -8.50
CA ALA A 255 -3.25 -7.21 -9.10
C ALA A 255 -4.39 -7.58 -8.13
N SER A 256 -4.09 -7.86 -6.84
CA SER A 256 -5.07 -8.50 -5.94
C SER A 256 -6.30 -7.67 -5.59
N GLU A 257 -6.25 -6.35 -5.77
CA GLU A 257 -7.35 -5.44 -5.42
C GLU A 257 -7.90 -4.66 -6.63
N VAL A 258 -7.36 -4.91 -7.83
CA VAL A 258 -7.83 -4.27 -9.08
C VAL A 258 -8.67 -5.24 -9.89
N ASP A 259 -9.68 -4.71 -10.58
CA ASP A 259 -10.47 -5.46 -11.56
C ASP A 259 -9.64 -5.64 -12.84
N THR A 260 -9.12 -6.84 -13.04
CA THR A 260 -8.27 -7.18 -14.18
C THR A 260 -9.01 -7.30 -15.51
N ASP A 261 -10.35 -7.28 -15.50
CA ASP A 261 -11.17 -7.27 -16.70
C ASP A 261 -11.34 -5.87 -17.29
N LYS A 262 -10.87 -4.84 -16.58
CA LYS A 262 -10.90 -3.46 -17.07
C LYS A 262 -9.85 -3.24 -18.17
N PRO A 263 -10.20 -2.61 -19.29
CA PRO A 263 -9.29 -2.45 -20.44
C PRO A 263 -8.09 -1.53 -20.16
N PHE A 264 -8.14 -0.75 -19.08
CA PHE A 264 -7.03 0.08 -18.60
C PHE A 264 -6.15 -0.64 -17.55
N VAL A 265 -6.42 -1.91 -17.22
CA VAL A 265 -5.59 -2.74 -16.34
C VAL A 265 -4.97 -3.85 -17.19
N THR A 266 -3.66 -3.79 -17.40
CA THR A 266 -2.91 -4.80 -18.14
C THR A 266 -2.04 -5.59 -17.19
N VAL A 267 -2.29 -6.90 -17.04
CA VAL A 267 -1.44 -7.79 -16.24
C VAL A 267 -0.46 -8.51 -17.15
N ILE A 268 0.84 -8.32 -16.93
CA ILE A 268 1.89 -9.00 -17.68
C ILE A 268 2.04 -10.45 -17.16
N PRO A 269 1.94 -11.48 -18.02
CA PRO A 269 2.19 -12.85 -17.63
C PRO A 269 3.64 -13.05 -17.14
N ASP A 270 3.84 -13.94 -16.15
CA ASP A 270 5.16 -14.14 -15.52
C ASP A 270 6.24 -14.56 -16.53
N ASP A 271 5.91 -15.40 -17.50
CA ASP A 271 6.81 -15.83 -18.57
C ASP A 271 7.16 -14.73 -19.57
N LYS A 272 6.43 -13.59 -19.53
CA LYS A 272 6.62 -12.41 -20.39
C LYS A 272 7.32 -11.24 -19.68
N LEU A 273 7.51 -11.29 -18.38
CA LEU A 273 8.15 -10.19 -17.63
C LEU A 273 9.57 -9.84 -18.12
N LYS A 274 10.30 -10.78 -18.74
CA LYS A 274 11.62 -10.54 -19.29
C LYS A 274 11.64 -10.31 -20.82
N ASP A 275 10.51 -10.41 -21.46
CA ASP A 275 10.34 -10.14 -22.89
C ASP A 275 10.08 -8.64 -23.10
N ILE A 276 11.16 -7.89 -23.31
CA ILE A 276 11.14 -6.43 -23.39
C ILE A 276 10.23 -5.94 -24.55
N GLU A 277 10.21 -6.64 -25.68
CA GLU A 277 9.36 -6.27 -26.80
C GLU A 277 7.88 -6.45 -26.45
N TYR A 278 7.54 -7.56 -25.79
CA TYR A 278 6.19 -7.80 -25.30
C TYR A 278 5.75 -6.72 -24.31
N VAL A 279 6.60 -6.44 -23.29
CA VAL A 279 6.30 -5.44 -22.27
C VAL A 279 6.15 -4.05 -22.90
N THR A 280 7.04 -3.67 -23.82
CA THR A 280 6.98 -2.37 -24.50
C THR A 280 5.66 -2.20 -25.25
N ARG A 281 5.24 -3.23 -26.01
CA ARG A 281 3.96 -3.21 -26.74
C ARG A 281 2.77 -3.12 -25.78
N ALA A 282 2.75 -3.94 -24.72
CA ALA A 282 1.67 -3.93 -23.74
C ALA A 282 1.55 -2.57 -23.02
N VAL A 283 2.68 -1.94 -22.70
CA VAL A 283 2.72 -0.59 -22.11
C VAL A 283 2.17 0.44 -23.07
N GLU A 284 2.50 0.34 -24.37
CA GLU A 284 2.01 1.26 -25.40
C GLU A 284 0.51 1.11 -25.65
N GLU A 285 0.01 -0.10 -25.79
CA GLU A 285 -1.41 -0.39 -25.99
C GLU A 285 -2.24 0.15 -24.80
N ASN A 286 -1.81 -0.15 -23.57
CA ASN A 286 -2.45 0.38 -22.38
C ASN A 286 -2.40 1.90 -22.31
N ARG A 287 -1.27 2.52 -22.67
CA ARG A 287 -1.08 3.98 -22.70
C ARG A 287 -2.05 4.67 -23.66
N GLN A 288 -2.20 4.12 -24.88
CA GLN A 288 -3.11 4.66 -25.89
C GLN A 288 -4.56 4.62 -25.41
N TYR A 289 -4.99 3.48 -24.83
CA TYR A 289 -6.31 3.39 -24.24
C TYR A 289 -6.49 4.41 -23.11
N SER A 290 -5.56 4.42 -22.17
CA SER A 290 -5.63 5.24 -20.95
C SER A 290 -5.68 6.73 -21.23
N ALA A 291 -4.90 7.22 -22.22
CA ALA A 291 -4.91 8.64 -22.61
C ALA A 291 -6.29 9.09 -23.10
N ALA A 292 -7.06 8.20 -23.72
CA ALA A 292 -8.39 8.49 -24.26
C ALA A 292 -9.54 8.28 -23.24
N HIS A 293 -9.30 7.57 -22.13
CA HIS A 293 -10.35 7.17 -21.19
C HIS A 293 -10.08 7.59 -19.72
N ARG A 294 -9.35 8.68 -19.54
CA ARG A 294 -8.90 9.14 -18.21
C ARG A 294 -10.03 9.33 -17.20
N LYS A 295 -11.15 9.86 -17.64
CA LYS A 295 -12.32 10.09 -16.79
C LYS A 295 -12.89 8.75 -16.26
N GLU A 296 -13.07 7.77 -17.14
CA GLU A 296 -13.52 6.42 -16.77
C GLU A 296 -12.58 5.78 -15.74
N ILE A 297 -11.26 5.89 -15.97
CA ILE A 297 -10.24 5.35 -15.07
C ILE A 297 -10.31 6.02 -13.71
N ARG A 298 -10.42 7.37 -13.69
CA ARG A 298 -10.57 8.11 -12.45
C ARG A 298 -11.84 7.74 -11.70
N GLU A 299 -12.97 7.62 -12.36
CA GLU A 299 -14.24 7.20 -11.74
C GLU A 299 -14.08 5.83 -11.06
N TYR A 300 -13.46 4.88 -11.73
CA TYR A 300 -13.11 3.58 -11.14
C TYR A 300 -12.17 3.73 -9.95
N GLY A 301 -11.08 4.49 -10.09
CA GLY A 301 -10.11 4.72 -9.02
C GLY A 301 -10.75 5.36 -7.78
N MET A 302 -11.57 6.38 -7.97
CA MET A 302 -12.30 7.06 -6.91
C MET A 302 -13.35 6.17 -6.23
N GLU A 303 -14.00 5.30 -6.97
CA GLU A 303 -14.96 4.36 -6.40
C GLU A 303 -14.27 3.30 -5.55
N THR A 304 -13.13 2.83 -6.00
CA THR A 304 -12.44 1.67 -5.41
C THR A 304 -11.42 2.05 -4.34
N PHE A 305 -10.66 3.14 -4.55
CA PHE A 305 -9.45 3.45 -3.77
C PHE A 305 -9.45 4.81 -3.07
N SER A 306 -10.54 5.58 -3.12
CA SER A 306 -10.66 6.81 -2.31
C SER A 306 -10.62 6.48 -0.82
N LEU A 307 -9.59 6.93 -0.10
CA LEU A 307 -9.47 6.67 1.33
C LEU A 307 -10.59 7.33 2.12
N THR A 308 -11.12 8.46 1.64
CA THR A 308 -12.29 9.15 2.23
C THR A 308 -13.52 8.23 2.29
N LYS A 309 -13.70 7.36 1.28
CA LYS A 309 -14.77 6.35 1.28
C LYS A 309 -14.41 5.12 2.11
N LEU A 310 -13.16 4.65 2.00
CA LEU A 310 -12.71 3.42 2.65
C LEU A 310 -12.64 3.53 4.17
N ILE A 311 -12.42 4.73 4.69
CA ILE A 311 -12.36 4.97 6.13
C ILE A 311 -13.70 4.67 6.83
N ASP A 312 -14.82 4.83 6.15
CA ASP A 312 -16.16 4.50 6.71
C ASP A 312 -16.25 2.99 6.97
N LYS A 313 -15.70 2.17 6.07
CA LYS A 313 -15.64 0.71 6.26
C LYS A 313 -14.74 0.32 7.44
N TYR A 314 -13.61 1.00 7.58
CA TYR A 314 -12.70 0.80 8.72
C TYR A 314 -13.38 1.12 10.04
N VAL A 315 -14.06 2.27 10.12
CA VAL A 315 -14.85 2.69 11.29
C VAL A 315 -15.95 1.68 11.59
N GLN A 316 -16.74 1.27 10.60
CA GLN A 316 -17.80 0.27 10.77
C GLN A 316 -17.28 -1.08 11.31
N ASN A 317 -16.10 -1.51 10.86
CA ASN A 317 -15.48 -2.73 11.38
C ASN A 317 -15.10 -2.59 12.87
N ILE A 318 -14.55 -1.42 13.25
CA ILE A 318 -14.25 -1.12 14.66
C ILE A 318 -15.53 -1.07 15.51
N GLU A 319 -16.58 -0.43 15.02
CA GLU A 319 -17.87 -0.36 15.73
C GLU A 319 -18.49 -1.73 15.99
N LYS A 320 -18.33 -2.69 15.07
CA LYS A 320 -18.74 -4.09 15.27
C LYS A 320 -17.95 -4.79 16.37
N ILE A 321 -16.66 -4.48 16.51
CA ILE A 321 -15.80 -5.04 17.55
C ILE A 321 -16.15 -4.47 18.94
N LEU A 322 -16.62 -3.23 18.99
CA LEU A 322 -16.97 -2.54 20.24
C LEU A 322 -18.38 -2.86 20.77
N GLN A 323 -19.23 -3.51 19.96
CA GLN A 323 -20.56 -3.99 20.36
C GLN A 323 -20.49 -5.30 21.14
#